data_adc7cbbac1faa822155c7be209795acd
#
_entry.id   adc7cbbac1faa822155c7be209795acd
#
_cell.length_a   1.000
_cell.length_b   1.000
_cell.length_c   1.000
_cell.angle_alpha   90.00
_cell.angle_beta   90.00
_cell.angle_gamma   90.00
#
_symmetry.space_group_name_H-M   'P 1'
#
loop_
_entity.id
_entity.type
_entity.pdbx_description
1 polymer ?
#
loop_
_entity_poly.entity_id
_entity_poly.type
_entity_poly.pdbx_seq_one_letter_code
_entity_poly.pdbx_strand_id
1 'polypeptide(L)'
;MRSVLVPRVLLVVVALCQIGLAKTAALTPWKGGGFGMFSTLDHGAYRGVDIVVEAADRSESLAIPPSLETAAARAAACPTEGLLRALAEGVAGREQRYQRAVSRVIVTAWRTDFDRRTLQASERPLRTFIYDVP
;
A
#
# COMPACT_ATOMS: atom_id res chain seq x y z
N MET A 1 -45.04 -0.86 23.83
CA MET A 1 -44.88 -0.43 22.43
C MET A 1 -43.56 0.33 22.12
N ARG A 2 -42.86 0.88 23.13
CA ARG A 2 -41.56 1.61 22.87
C ARG A 2 -40.35 0.72 22.57
N SER A 3 -40.30 -0.54 23.00
CA SER A 3 -39.13 -1.41 22.85
C SER A 3 -38.90 -1.97 21.43
N VAL A 4 -39.94 -1.96 20.59
CA VAL A 4 -39.82 -2.46 19.19
C VAL A 4 -39.45 -1.37 18.20
N LEU A 5 -39.62 -0.10 18.56
CA LEU A 5 -39.32 1.04 17.69
C LEU A 5 -37.82 1.31 17.61
N VAL A 6 -37.11 1.17 18.73
CA VAL A 6 -35.66 1.44 18.83
C VAL A 6 -34.83 0.59 17.87
N PRO A 7 -34.98 -0.75 17.82
CA PRO A 7 -34.20 -1.55 16.88
C PRO A 7 -34.53 -1.26 15.42
N ARG A 8 -35.77 -0.91 15.09
CA ARG A 8 -36.18 -0.55 13.73
C ARG A 8 -35.53 0.77 13.29
N VAL A 9 -35.55 1.78 14.15
CA VAL A 9 -34.91 3.08 13.86
C VAL A 9 -33.40 2.90 13.72
N LEU A 10 -32.76 2.13 14.61
CA LEU A 10 -31.34 1.85 14.55
C LEU A 10 -30.96 1.18 13.22
N LEU A 11 -31.74 0.18 12.78
CA LEU A 11 -31.50 -0.51 11.51
C LEU A 11 -31.59 0.43 10.31
N VAL A 12 -32.58 1.32 10.28
CA VAL A 12 -32.71 2.32 9.22
C VAL A 12 -31.53 3.30 9.23
N VAL A 13 -31.09 3.77 10.40
CA VAL A 13 -29.94 4.67 10.51
C VAL A 13 -28.66 3.99 10.01
N VAL A 14 -28.41 2.75 10.42
CA VAL A 14 -27.27 1.99 9.96
C VAL A 14 -27.30 1.80 8.44
N ALA A 15 -28.46 1.43 7.88
CA ALA A 15 -28.61 1.28 6.43
C ALA A 15 -28.34 2.58 5.66
N LEU A 16 -28.85 3.71 6.15
CA LEU A 16 -28.61 5.02 5.54
C LEU A 16 -27.13 5.42 5.63
N CYS A 17 -26.49 5.19 6.76
CA CYS A 17 -25.03 5.41 6.92
C CYS A 17 -24.23 4.56 5.93
N GLN A 18 -24.58 3.29 5.78
CA GLN A 18 -23.91 2.38 4.85
C GLN A 18 -24.08 2.83 3.39
N ILE A 19 -25.29 3.24 2.99
CA ILE A 19 -25.53 3.77 1.65
C ILE A 19 -24.72 5.06 1.41
N GLY A 20 -24.67 5.94 2.40
CA GLY A 20 -23.86 7.15 2.37
C GLY A 20 -22.38 6.83 2.18
N LEU A 21 -21.81 5.93 2.99
CA LEU A 21 -20.44 5.50 2.90
C LEU A 21 -20.13 4.79 1.57
N ALA A 22 -21.04 3.94 1.09
CA ALA A 22 -20.87 3.26 -0.19
C ALA A 22 -20.75 4.24 -1.35
N LYS A 23 -21.52 5.34 -1.32
CA LYS A 23 -21.50 6.37 -2.36
C LYS A 23 -20.30 7.32 -2.24
N THR A 24 -19.96 7.76 -1.03
CA THR A 24 -18.90 8.74 -0.80
C THR A 24 -17.49 8.12 -0.87
N ALA A 25 -17.33 6.90 -0.34
CA ALA A 25 -16.06 6.17 -0.37
C ALA A 25 -15.89 5.29 -1.62
N ALA A 26 -16.81 5.38 -2.60
CA ALA A 26 -16.77 4.59 -3.84
C ALA A 26 -16.62 3.08 -3.60
N LEU A 27 -17.26 2.56 -2.56
CA LEU A 27 -17.23 1.14 -2.21
C LEU A 27 -18.00 0.30 -3.25
N THR A 28 -17.47 -0.88 -3.58
CA THR A 28 -18.17 -1.76 -4.51
C THR A 28 -19.18 -2.64 -3.79
N PRO A 29 -20.36 -2.94 -4.41
CA PRO A 29 -21.36 -3.84 -3.82
C PRO A 29 -20.81 -5.24 -3.52
N TRP A 30 -19.86 -5.71 -4.33
CA TRP A 30 -19.25 -7.04 -4.23
C TRP A 30 -18.23 -7.18 -3.11
N LYS A 31 -17.68 -6.07 -2.62
CA LYS A 31 -16.72 -6.04 -1.52
C LYS A 31 -17.33 -5.44 -0.24
N GLY A 32 -18.57 -5.75 0.01
CA GLY A 32 -19.25 -5.32 1.24
C GLY A 32 -19.60 -3.85 1.30
N GLY A 33 -19.88 -3.22 0.15
CA GLY A 33 -20.39 -1.84 0.08
C GLY A 33 -21.60 -1.58 0.96
N GLY A 34 -22.12 -2.62 1.62
CA GLY A 34 -23.11 -2.56 2.66
C GLY A 34 -22.67 -3.13 4.00
N PHE A 35 -21.64 -3.98 4.07
CA PHE A 35 -21.25 -4.72 5.27
C PHE A 35 -19.73 -4.77 5.47
N GLY A 36 -19.08 -3.67 5.46
CA GLY A 36 -17.77 -3.28 5.99
C GLY A 36 -16.56 -4.23 6.01
N MET A 37 -16.72 -5.53 6.00
CA MET A 37 -15.59 -6.45 6.27
C MET A 37 -14.63 -6.64 5.07
N PHE A 38 -15.06 -6.28 3.83
CA PHE A 38 -14.26 -6.42 2.62
C PHE A 38 -14.39 -5.21 1.69
N SER A 39 -14.68 -4.04 2.26
CA SER A 39 -15.07 -2.84 1.51
C SER A 39 -13.91 -2.01 0.97
N THR A 40 -12.67 -2.46 1.13
CA THR A 40 -11.54 -1.70 0.61
C THR A 40 -11.33 -1.99 -0.88
N LEU A 41 -11.22 -0.91 -1.67
CA LEU A 41 -10.74 -0.97 -3.05
C LEU A 41 -9.23 -1.16 -3.11
N ASP A 42 -8.58 -1.06 -1.98
CA ASP A 42 -7.14 -1.08 -1.81
C ASP A 42 -6.70 -2.47 -1.33
N HIS A 43 -6.58 -3.38 -2.27
CA HIS A 43 -6.11 -4.74 -1.99
C HIS A 43 -4.58 -4.78 -2.09
N GLY A 44 -3.92 -5.47 -1.16
CA GLY A 44 -2.45 -5.59 -1.11
C GLY A 44 -1.81 -6.12 -2.40
N ALA A 45 -2.53 -6.92 -3.20
CA ALA A 45 -2.05 -7.39 -4.50
C ALA A 45 -1.86 -6.28 -5.54
N TYR A 46 -2.44 -5.08 -5.31
CA TYR A 46 -2.28 -3.91 -6.18
C TYR A 46 -1.27 -2.91 -5.62
N ARG A 47 -0.49 -3.33 -4.65
CA ARG A 47 0.57 -2.52 -4.07
C ARG A 47 1.91 -3.20 -4.23
N GLY A 48 2.94 -2.43 -4.47
CA GLY A 48 4.29 -2.90 -4.61
C GLY A 48 5.31 -1.93 -4.06
N VAL A 49 6.54 -2.35 -4.11
CA VAL A 49 7.70 -1.53 -3.75
C VAL A 49 8.74 -1.69 -4.83
N ASP A 50 9.24 -0.57 -5.34
CA ASP A 50 10.40 -0.52 -6.20
C ASP A 50 11.61 -0.06 -5.39
N ILE A 51 12.75 -0.67 -5.67
CA ILE A 51 14.01 -0.38 -5.01
C ILE A 51 15.02 0.00 -6.08
N VAL A 52 15.57 1.21 -5.97
CA VAL A 52 16.67 1.67 -6.82
C VAL A 52 17.90 1.86 -5.95
N VAL A 53 19.01 1.28 -6.38
CA VAL A 53 20.32 1.42 -5.73
C VAL A 53 21.21 2.29 -6.60
N GLU A 54 21.77 3.33 -6.00
CA GLU A 54 22.69 4.25 -6.65
C GLU A 54 24.08 4.14 -6.04
N ALA A 55 25.09 4.14 -6.91
CA ALA A 55 26.48 4.26 -6.57
C ALA A 55 27.13 5.26 -7.53
N ALA A 56 28.41 5.57 -7.37
CA ALA A 56 29.11 6.55 -8.18
C ALA A 56 29.12 6.22 -9.68
N ASP A 57 29.06 4.94 -10.02
CA ASP A 57 29.19 4.39 -11.37
C ASP A 57 27.94 3.68 -11.89
N ARG A 58 26.88 3.55 -11.06
CA ARG A 58 25.67 2.79 -11.42
C ARG A 58 24.41 3.34 -10.77
N SER A 59 23.30 3.18 -11.47
CA SER A 59 21.95 3.29 -10.91
C SER A 59 21.14 2.13 -11.47
N GLU A 60 20.70 1.23 -10.60
CA GLU A 60 19.99 0.03 -11.03
C GLU A 60 18.73 -0.24 -10.18
N SER A 61 17.70 -0.76 -10.84
CA SER A 61 16.53 -1.29 -10.12
C SER A 61 16.85 -2.68 -9.60
N LEU A 62 16.63 -2.88 -8.31
CA LEU A 62 16.93 -4.13 -7.63
C LEU A 62 15.65 -4.94 -7.43
N ALA A 63 15.65 -6.19 -7.90
CA ALA A 63 14.59 -7.13 -7.54
C ALA A 63 14.62 -7.39 -6.03
N ILE A 64 13.44 -7.48 -5.41
CA ILE A 64 13.32 -7.70 -3.97
C ILE A 64 13.99 -9.03 -3.60
N PRO A 65 15.04 -9.02 -2.76
CA PRO A 65 15.69 -10.25 -2.35
C PRO A 65 14.76 -11.11 -1.47
N PRO A 66 14.84 -12.45 -1.54
CA PRO A 66 13.98 -13.32 -0.72
C PRO A 66 14.06 -13.03 0.78
N SER A 67 15.22 -12.63 1.27
CA SER A 67 15.42 -12.26 2.69
C SER A 67 14.68 -10.98 3.10
N LEU A 68 14.27 -10.14 2.16
CA LEU A 68 13.59 -8.86 2.39
C LEU A 68 12.12 -8.86 1.93
N GLU A 69 11.61 -9.96 1.38
CA GLU A 69 10.22 -10.05 0.88
C GLU A 69 9.18 -9.68 1.94
N THR A 70 9.35 -10.16 3.17
CA THR A 70 8.42 -9.83 4.27
C THR A 70 8.46 -8.35 4.63
N ALA A 71 9.65 -7.74 4.63
CA ALA A 71 9.81 -6.31 4.89
C ALA A 71 9.21 -5.48 3.75
N ALA A 72 9.45 -5.87 2.51
CA ALA A 72 8.88 -5.23 1.32
C ALA A 72 7.35 -5.34 1.30
N ALA A 73 6.79 -6.51 1.60
CA ALA A 73 5.33 -6.69 1.69
C ALA A 73 4.69 -5.80 2.77
N ARG A 74 5.34 -5.65 3.92
CA ARG A 74 4.88 -4.72 4.98
C ARG A 74 4.96 -3.27 4.54
N ALA A 75 6.05 -2.87 3.89
CA ALA A 75 6.24 -1.53 3.36
C ALA A 75 5.23 -1.20 2.26
N ALA A 76 4.90 -2.16 1.38
CA ALA A 76 3.86 -2.01 0.37
C ALA A 76 2.47 -1.86 1.00
N ALA A 77 2.15 -2.67 2.01
CA ALA A 77 0.84 -2.63 2.68
C ALA A 77 0.64 -1.34 3.48
N CYS A 78 1.68 -0.85 4.15
CA CYS A 78 1.62 0.34 4.99
C CYS A 78 2.91 1.17 4.81
N PRO A 79 2.98 2.06 3.81
CA PRO A 79 4.19 2.80 3.45
C PRO A 79 4.52 3.92 4.45
N THR A 80 4.81 3.54 5.69
CA THR A 80 5.32 4.48 6.70
C THR A 80 6.81 4.71 6.49
N GLU A 81 7.30 5.86 6.92
CA GLU A 81 8.73 6.19 6.82
C GLU A 81 9.61 5.15 7.52
N GLY A 82 9.20 4.68 8.70
CA GLY A 82 9.96 3.68 9.45
C GLY A 82 10.09 2.34 8.71
N LEU A 83 9.03 1.87 8.03
CA LEU A 83 9.06 0.62 7.26
C LEU A 83 9.88 0.76 5.98
N LEU A 84 9.76 1.89 5.27
CA LEU A 84 10.58 2.16 4.08
C LEU A 84 12.05 2.32 4.44
N ARG A 85 12.36 2.99 5.55
CA ARG A 85 13.72 3.13 6.08
C ARG A 85 14.31 1.76 6.42
N ALA A 86 13.60 0.94 7.18
CA ALA A 86 14.08 -0.39 7.56
C ALA A 86 14.36 -1.28 6.33
N LEU A 87 13.53 -1.16 5.28
CA LEU A 87 13.76 -1.85 4.02
C LEU A 87 15.01 -1.32 3.31
N ALA A 88 15.18 0.00 3.23
CA ALA A 88 16.35 0.63 2.61
C ALA A 88 17.65 0.27 3.33
N GLU A 89 17.67 0.29 4.65
CA GLU A 89 18.80 -0.15 5.48
C GLU A 89 19.12 -1.64 5.25
N GLY A 90 18.10 -2.48 5.16
CA GLY A 90 18.26 -3.90 4.84
C GLY A 90 18.90 -4.13 3.48
N VAL A 91 18.52 -3.35 2.47
CA VAL A 91 19.10 -3.38 1.12
C VAL A 91 20.56 -2.89 1.16
N ALA A 92 20.83 -1.75 1.77
CA ALA A 92 22.17 -1.20 1.90
C ALA A 92 23.11 -2.20 2.59
N GLY A 93 22.70 -2.77 3.73
CA GLY A 93 23.48 -3.78 4.44
C GLY A 93 23.70 -5.07 3.65
N ARG A 94 22.77 -5.42 2.75
CA ARG A 94 22.97 -6.55 1.83
C ARG A 94 24.02 -6.23 0.78
N GLU A 95 23.90 -5.08 0.11
CA GLU A 95 24.89 -4.66 -0.91
C GLU A 95 26.30 -4.58 -0.33
N GLN A 96 26.44 -4.02 0.87
CA GLN A 96 27.72 -3.97 1.57
C GLN A 96 28.30 -5.37 1.85
N ARG A 97 27.46 -6.33 2.27
CA ARG A 97 27.92 -7.72 2.47
C ARG A 97 28.43 -8.39 1.20
N TYR A 98 27.89 -8.00 0.04
CA TYR A 98 28.37 -8.44 -1.26
C TYR A 98 29.51 -7.58 -1.82
N GLN A 99 30.07 -6.68 -1.01
CA GLN A 99 31.16 -5.76 -1.37
C GLN A 99 30.81 -4.89 -2.58
N ARG A 100 29.52 -4.57 -2.75
CA ARG A 100 29.05 -3.66 -3.77
C ARG A 100 28.96 -2.26 -3.19
N ALA A 101 29.56 -1.29 -3.89
CA ALA A 101 29.44 0.11 -3.51
C ALA A 101 27.97 0.54 -3.62
N VAL A 102 27.48 1.24 -2.59
CA VAL A 102 26.18 1.86 -2.55
C VAL A 102 26.30 3.20 -1.83
N SER A 103 25.83 4.26 -2.50
CA SER A 103 25.79 5.62 -1.92
C SER A 103 24.38 5.99 -1.47
N ARG A 104 23.38 5.46 -2.19
CA ARG A 104 21.97 5.79 -1.92
C ARG A 104 21.06 4.62 -2.27
N VAL A 105 20.02 4.46 -1.47
CA VAL A 105 18.92 3.52 -1.74
C VAL A 105 17.61 4.32 -1.78
N ILE A 106 16.88 4.20 -2.87
CA ILE A 106 15.58 4.83 -3.06
C ILE A 106 14.54 3.73 -3.03
N VAL A 107 13.57 3.86 -2.13
CA VAL A 107 12.46 2.92 -1.98
C VAL A 107 11.16 3.65 -2.26
N THR A 108 10.44 3.22 -3.30
CA THR A 108 9.15 3.81 -3.67
C THR A 108 8.05 2.76 -3.48
N ALA A 109 7.11 3.04 -2.60
CA ALA A 109 5.87 2.28 -2.50
C ALA A 109 4.86 2.86 -3.50
N TRP A 110 4.22 1.99 -4.26
CA TRP A 110 3.25 2.36 -5.30
C TRP A 110 1.97 1.54 -5.19
N ARG A 111 0.93 2.02 -5.87
CA ARG A 111 -0.35 1.34 -6.02
C ARG A 111 -0.80 1.35 -7.47
N THR A 112 -1.33 0.22 -7.93
CA THR A 112 -2.03 0.15 -9.21
C THR A 112 -3.48 0.58 -9.01
N ASP A 113 -3.86 1.66 -9.69
CA ASP A 113 -5.24 2.14 -9.79
C ASP A 113 -5.82 1.71 -11.14
N PHE A 114 -7.07 1.24 -11.13
CA PHE A 114 -7.79 0.87 -12.35
C PHE A 114 -8.87 1.90 -12.66
N ASP A 115 -8.82 2.44 -13.85
CA ASP A 115 -9.94 3.24 -14.35
C ASP A 115 -11.16 2.34 -14.59
N ARG A 116 -12.30 2.70 -14.01
CA ARG A 116 -13.52 1.89 -14.06
C ARG A 116 -14.19 1.87 -15.43
N ARG A 117 -13.92 2.86 -16.28
CA ARG A 117 -14.54 3.01 -17.60
C ARG A 117 -13.69 2.40 -18.69
N THR A 118 -12.37 2.61 -18.62
CA THR A 118 -11.44 2.15 -19.63
C THR A 118 -10.77 0.84 -19.27
N LEU A 119 -10.87 0.41 -18.00
CA LEU A 119 -10.17 -0.74 -17.42
C LEU A 119 -8.65 -0.66 -17.55
N GLN A 120 -8.12 0.53 -17.81
CA GLN A 120 -6.69 0.76 -17.87
C GLN A 120 -6.10 0.80 -16.46
N ALA A 121 -4.98 0.11 -16.30
CA ALA A 121 -4.18 0.16 -15.08
C ALA A 121 -3.20 1.33 -15.16
N SER A 122 -3.04 2.05 -14.06
CA SER A 122 -2.04 3.09 -13.88
C SER A 122 -1.36 2.94 -12.53
N GLU A 123 -0.06 3.14 -12.49
CA GLU A 123 0.70 3.10 -11.26
C GLU A 123 0.80 4.49 -10.66
N ARG A 124 0.54 4.58 -9.36
CA ARG A 124 0.62 5.81 -8.60
C ARG A 124 1.55 5.63 -7.41
N PRO A 125 2.62 6.43 -7.30
CA PRO A 125 3.47 6.40 -6.13
C PRO A 125 2.67 6.87 -4.90
N LEU A 126 2.77 6.11 -3.82
CA LEU A 126 2.18 6.45 -2.53
C LEU A 126 3.16 7.21 -1.67
N ARG A 127 4.39 6.72 -1.62
CA ARG A 127 5.47 7.33 -0.86
C ARG A 127 6.83 6.89 -1.39
N THR A 128 7.78 7.83 -1.44
CA THR A 128 9.19 7.56 -1.72
C THR A 128 10.02 7.91 -0.50
N PHE A 129 10.98 7.07 -0.19
CA PHE A 129 11.98 7.28 0.86
C PHE A 129 13.37 7.14 0.26
N ILE A 130 14.23 8.09 0.57
CA ILE A 130 15.63 8.13 0.12
C ILE A 130 16.50 7.91 1.34
N TYR A 131 17.37 6.93 1.26
CA TYR A 131 18.37 6.60 2.28
C TYR A 131 19.75 6.83 1.72
N ASP A 132 20.44 7.84 2.24
CA ASP A 132 21.86 8.07 1.94
C ASP A 132 22.70 7.19 2.88
N VAL A 133 23.53 6.35 2.29
CA VAL A 133 24.38 5.41 3.04
C VAL A 133 25.57 6.16 3.56
N PRO A 134 25.82 6.15 4.89
CA PRO A 134 26.93 6.87 5.51
C PRO A 134 28.32 6.34 5.15
#